data_899bfd04c3d5460e044208e864346b9c
#
_entry.id   899bfd04c3d5460e044208e864346b9c
#
_cell.length_a   1.000
_cell.length_b   1.000
_cell.length_c   1.000
_cell.angle_alpha   90.00
_cell.angle_beta   90.00
_cell.angle_gamma   90.00
#
_symmetry.space_group_name_H-M   'P 1'
#
loop_
_entity.id
_entity.type
_entity.pdbx_description
1 polymer ?
#
loop_
_entity_poly.entity_id
_entity_poly.type
_entity_poly.pdbx_seq_one_letter_code
_entity_poly.pdbx_strand_id
1 'polypeptide(L)'
;MRGDQVVVELKGEHEAYTASKLERELSNLLDEGFGIVVDLSRASFIDSKTAGLLLAAHRRARANGTDFRVLLGHETGWPVRRLLDLTGLGAVLDVADG
;
A
#
# COMPACT_ATOMS: atom_id res chain seq x y z
N MET A 1 -8.30 20.55 2.76
CA MET A 1 -8.26 19.85 2.18
C MET A 1 -7.65 19.19 1.52
N ARG A 2 -7.60 19.01 1.47
CA ARG A 2 -7.15 18.61 0.88
C ARG A 2 -7.13 17.70 0.01
N GLY A 3 -7.13 17.59 -0.62
CA GLY A 3 -7.37 16.69 -1.68
C GLY A 3 -6.19 16.21 -2.45
N ASP A 4 -5.03 16.57 -2.05
CA ASP A 4 -3.81 16.16 -2.73
C ASP A 4 -3.50 14.71 -2.44
N GLN A 5 -3.12 13.98 -3.48
CA GLN A 5 -2.71 12.60 -3.37
C GLN A 5 -1.24 12.44 -3.70
N VAL A 6 -0.59 11.52 -2.99
CA VAL A 6 0.79 11.17 -3.21
C VAL A 6 0.85 9.70 -3.63
N VAL A 7 1.59 9.43 -4.70
CA VAL A 7 1.81 8.06 -5.17
C VAL A 7 3.11 7.55 -4.57
N VAL A 8 3.02 6.42 -3.87
CA VAL A 8 4.19 5.73 -3.34
C VAL A 8 4.37 4.47 -4.15
N GLU A 9 5.42 4.43 -4.97
CA GLU A 9 5.68 3.29 -5.82
C GLU A 9 6.61 2.30 -5.15
N LEU A 10 6.22 1.04 -5.12
CA LEU A 10 7.05 -0.05 -4.63
C LEU A 10 7.46 -0.91 -5.80
N LYS A 11 8.76 -0.94 -6.11
CA LYS A 11 9.31 -1.76 -7.18
C LYS A 11 10.09 -2.91 -6.62
N GLY A 12 10.03 -4.06 -7.28
CA GLY A 12 10.83 -5.22 -6.91
C GLY A 12 10.32 -5.88 -5.65
N GLU A 13 11.24 -6.37 -4.84
CA GLU A 13 10.92 -7.14 -3.64
C GLU A 13 10.87 -6.25 -2.40
N HIS A 14 9.83 -6.42 -1.60
CA HIS A 14 9.66 -5.66 -0.37
C HIS A 14 9.47 -6.60 0.82
N GLU A 15 10.42 -6.58 1.71
CA GLU A 15 10.52 -7.44 2.87
C GLU A 15 10.71 -6.60 4.13
N ALA A 16 10.89 -7.29 5.27
CA ALA A 16 11.07 -6.63 6.56
C ALA A 16 12.19 -5.58 6.53
N TYR A 17 13.23 -5.79 5.71
CA TYR A 17 14.34 -4.86 5.59
C TYR A 17 13.89 -3.48 5.10
N THR A 18 12.95 -3.45 4.15
CA THR A 18 12.45 -2.19 3.59
C THR A 18 11.20 -1.69 4.31
N ALA A 19 10.61 -2.52 5.17
CA ALA A 19 9.34 -2.20 5.81
C ALA A 19 9.43 -0.96 6.72
N SER A 20 10.53 -0.81 7.45
CA SER A 20 10.69 0.32 8.36
C SER A 20 10.70 1.66 7.62
N LYS A 21 11.35 1.68 6.45
CA LYS A 21 11.39 2.88 5.63
C LYS A 21 10.00 3.20 5.08
N LEU A 22 9.31 2.17 4.59
CA LEU A 22 7.96 2.34 4.07
C LEU A 22 7.02 2.85 5.16
N GLU A 23 7.10 2.26 6.35
CA GLU A 23 6.27 2.68 7.48
C GLU A 23 6.46 4.15 7.78
N ARG A 24 7.69 4.62 7.78
CA ARG A 24 8.01 6.01 8.07
C ARG A 24 7.43 6.93 7.00
N GLU A 25 7.59 6.56 5.73
CA GLU A 25 7.04 7.37 4.64
C GLU A 25 5.53 7.47 4.72
N LEU A 26 4.85 6.34 4.93
CA LEU A 26 3.40 6.32 5.02
C LEU A 26 2.91 7.12 6.22
N SER A 27 3.57 6.97 7.38
CA SER A 27 3.20 7.71 8.57
C SER A 27 3.32 9.22 8.37
N ASN A 28 4.41 9.67 7.74
CA ASN A 28 4.60 11.09 7.49
C ASN A 28 3.50 11.64 6.58
N LEU A 29 3.16 10.93 5.54
CA LEU A 29 2.11 11.36 4.62
C LEU A 29 0.74 11.40 5.30
N LEU A 30 0.45 10.41 6.12
CA LEU A 30 -0.80 10.37 6.86
C LEU A 30 -0.89 11.50 7.89
N ASP A 31 0.22 11.79 8.56
CA ASP A 31 0.26 12.86 9.53
C ASP A 31 0.01 14.23 8.88
N GLU A 32 0.41 14.38 7.62
CA GLU A 32 0.20 15.61 6.88
C GLU A 32 -1.15 15.67 6.16
N GLY A 33 -1.94 14.61 6.26
CA GLY A 33 -3.30 14.61 5.71
C GLY A 33 -3.41 14.31 4.23
N PHE A 34 -2.35 13.78 3.61
CA PHE A 34 -2.40 13.40 2.20
C PHE A 34 -3.20 12.14 1.96
N GLY A 35 -3.91 12.09 0.84
CA GLY A 35 -4.38 10.82 0.30
C GLY A 35 -3.20 10.06 -0.28
N ILE A 36 -3.23 8.75 -0.22
CA ILE A 36 -2.12 7.92 -0.65
C ILE A 36 -2.58 6.89 -1.67
N VAL A 37 -1.80 6.76 -2.74
CA VAL A 37 -1.93 5.65 -3.69
C VAL A 37 -0.63 4.86 -3.60
N VAL A 38 -0.71 3.61 -3.17
CA VAL A 38 0.44 2.71 -3.16
C VAL A 38 0.42 1.94 -4.46
N ASP A 39 1.42 2.18 -5.29
CA ASP A 39 1.50 1.58 -6.62
C ASP A 39 2.35 0.32 -6.56
N LEU A 40 1.70 -0.83 -6.64
CA LEU A 40 2.34 -2.14 -6.64
C LEU A 40 2.46 -2.72 -8.05
N SER A 41 2.23 -1.92 -9.08
CA SER A 41 2.22 -2.43 -10.46
C SER A 41 3.55 -3.07 -10.86
N ARG A 42 4.64 -2.68 -10.22
CA ARG A 42 5.97 -3.25 -10.48
C ARG A 42 6.57 -3.98 -9.29
N ALA A 43 5.77 -4.23 -8.28
CA ALA A 43 6.24 -5.01 -7.12
C ALA A 43 6.21 -6.48 -7.49
N SER A 44 7.35 -7.16 -7.33
CA SER A 44 7.46 -8.59 -7.63
C SER A 44 7.15 -9.44 -6.42
N PHE A 45 7.32 -8.90 -5.22
CA PHE A 45 7.11 -9.62 -3.98
C PHE A 45 6.88 -8.63 -2.83
N ILE A 46 5.94 -8.97 -1.95
CA ILE A 46 5.81 -8.33 -0.64
C ILE A 46 5.63 -9.43 0.40
N ASP A 47 6.14 -9.20 1.61
CA ASP A 47 5.94 -10.16 2.70
C ASP A 47 4.74 -9.74 3.56
N SER A 48 4.41 -10.58 4.53
CA SER A 48 3.26 -10.32 5.38
C SER A 48 3.43 -9.08 6.24
N LYS A 49 4.67 -8.74 6.59
CA LYS A 49 4.93 -7.51 7.36
C LYS A 49 4.61 -6.28 6.52
N THR A 50 5.04 -6.27 5.26
CA THR A 50 4.73 -5.18 4.34
C THR A 50 3.22 -5.08 4.14
N ALA A 51 2.54 -6.22 3.94
CA ALA A 51 1.08 -6.22 3.80
C ALA A 51 0.40 -5.67 5.05
N GLY A 52 0.90 -6.01 6.23
CA GLY A 52 0.39 -5.48 7.48
C GLY A 52 0.52 -3.98 7.60
N LEU A 53 1.63 -3.43 7.10
CA LEU A 53 1.83 -1.98 7.08
C LEU A 53 0.80 -1.29 6.19
N LEU A 54 0.49 -1.88 5.02
CA LEU A 54 -0.51 -1.33 4.13
C LEU A 54 -1.88 -1.32 4.80
N LEU A 55 -2.21 -2.40 5.51
CA LEU A 55 -3.48 -2.47 6.23
C LEU A 55 -3.56 -1.42 7.34
N ALA A 56 -2.49 -1.25 8.10
CA ALA A 56 -2.44 -0.26 9.17
C ALA A 56 -2.59 1.16 8.61
N ALA A 57 -1.92 1.44 7.49
CA ALA A 57 -2.04 2.73 6.83
C ALA A 57 -3.46 2.98 6.32
N HIS A 58 -4.09 1.95 5.76
CA HIS A 58 -5.47 2.03 5.31
C HIS A 58 -6.40 2.41 6.46
N ARG A 59 -6.23 1.77 7.62
CA ARG A 59 -7.06 2.06 8.79
C ARG A 59 -6.86 3.48 9.30
N ARG A 60 -5.62 3.95 9.32
CA ARG A 60 -5.34 5.32 9.74
C ARG A 60 -5.94 6.32 8.78
N ALA A 61 -5.84 6.06 7.48
CA ALA A 61 -6.42 6.95 6.48
C ALA A 61 -7.93 7.05 6.66
N ARG A 62 -8.59 5.92 6.90
CA ARG A 62 -10.04 5.93 7.15
C ARG A 62 -10.39 6.74 8.38
N ALA A 63 -9.62 6.60 9.45
CA ALA A 63 -9.85 7.37 10.67
C ALA A 63 -9.64 8.86 10.44
N ASN A 64 -8.72 9.22 9.56
CA ASN A 64 -8.43 10.62 9.23
C ASN A 64 -9.37 11.20 8.18
N GLY A 65 -10.17 10.38 7.53
CA GLY A 65 -11.03 10.82 6.44
C GLY A 65 -10.29 11.07 5.14
N THR A 66 -9.12 10.46 4.96
CA THR A 66 -8.34 10.58 3.72
C THR A 66 -8.40 9.28 2.92
N ASP A 67 -8.04 9.37 1.64
CA ASP A 67 -8.07 8.22 0.74
C ASP A 67 -6.81 7.39 0.86
N PHE A 68 -6.96 6.08 0.73
CA PHE A 68 -5.85 5.15 0.65
C PHE A 68 -6.22 4.06 -0.35
N ARG A 69 -5.45 3.96 -1.41
CA ARG A 69 -5.70 3.01 -2.49
C ARG A 69 -4.44 2.23 -2.83
N VAL A 70 -4.64 1.04 -3.37
CA VAL A 70 -3.55 0.19 -3.84
C VAL A 70 -3.79 -0.12 -5.31
N LEU A 71 -2.76 0.10 -6.14
CA LEU A 71 -2.85 -0.21 -7.57
C LEU A 71 -2.03 -1.45 -7.89
N LEU A 72 -2.61 -2.34 -8.68
CA LEU A 72 -1.91 -3.46 -9.28
C LEU A 72 -1.86 -3.24 -10.79
N GLY A 73 -0.98 -3.95 -11.46
CA GLY A 73 -0.86 -3.83 -12.91
C GLY A 73 -0.32 -5.10 -13.54
N HIS A 74 -0.05 -5.05 -14.83
CA HIS A 74 0.43 -6.23 -15.57
C HIS A 74 1.74 -6.78 -15.03
N GLU A 75 2.59 -5.90 -14.52
CA GLU A 75 3.90 -6.30 -14.02
C GLU A 75 3.90 -6.64 -12.53
N THR A 76 2.74 -6.58 -11.87
CA THR A 76 2.65 -7.01 -10.47
C THR A 76 2.96 -8.50 -10.40
N GLY A 77 3.91 -8.85 -9.53
CA GLY A 77 4.31 -10.23 -9.37
C GLY A 77 3.19 -11.10 -8.86
N TRP A 78 3.15 -12.34 -9.31
CA TRP A 78 2.18 -13.32 -8.85
C TRP A 78 2.19 -13.47 -7.32
N PRO A 79 3.36 -13.48 -6.63
CA PRO A 79 3.35 -13.59 -5.18
C PRO A 79 2.61 -12.46 -4.48
N VAL A 80 2.64 -11.25 -5.04
CA VAL A 80 1.92 -10.10 -4.47
C VAL A 80 0.42 -10.35 -4.54
N ARG A 81 -0.07 -10.74 -5.71
CA ARG A 81 -1.50 -11.01 -5.91
C ARG A 81 -1.96 -12.14 -5.01
N ARG A 82 -1.16 -13.20 -4.91
CA ARG A 82 -1.51 -14.36 -4.10
C ARG A 82 -1.57 -14.00 -2.62
N LEU A 83 -0.63 -13.20 -2.13
CA LEU A 83 -0.64 -12.79 -0.74
C LEU A 83 -1.89 -11.98 -0.40
N LEU A 84 -2.28 -11.06 -1.28
CA LEU A 84 -3.50 -10.28 -1.08
C LEU A 84 -4.74 -11.16 -1.06
N ASP A 85 -4.79 -12.17 -1.92
CA ASP A 85 -5.91 -13.12 -1.96
C ASP A 85 -5.96 -13.99 -0.71
N LEU A 86 -4.82 -14.58 -0.33
CA LEU A 86 -4.78 -15.51 0.79
C LEU A 86 -5.07 -14.84 2.13
N THR A 87 -4.69 -13.58 2.26
CA THR A 87 -4.91 -12.84 3.51
C THR A 87 -6.26 -12.13 3.54
N GLY A 88 -6.96 -12.09 2.42
CA GLY A 88 -8.21 -11.33 2.31
C GLY A 88 -8.00 -9.82 2.22
N LEU A 89 -6.75 -9.36 2.18
CA LEU A 89 -6.46 -7.93 2.13
C LEU A 89 -6.96 -7.28 0.86
N GLY A 90 -7.03 -8.04 -0.24
CA GLY A 90 -7.56 -7.52 -1.49
C GLY A 90 -9.00 -7.04 -1.38
N ALA A 91 -9.77 -7.61 -0.44
CA ALA A 91 -11.14 -7.18 -0.20
C ALA A 91 -11.24 -6.02 0.79
N VAL A 92 -10.25 -5.90 1.69
CA VAL A 92 -10.25 -4.85 2.72
C VAL A 92 -9.64 -3.56 2.18
N LEU A 93 -8.51 -3.67 1.48
CA LEU A 93 -7.86 -2.53 0.85
C LEU A 93 -8.64 -2.12 -0.39
N ASP A 94 -8.63 -0.84 -0.70
CA ASP A 94 -9.23 -0.34 -1.94
C ASP A 94 -8.24 -0.64 -3.07
N VAL A 95 -8.39 -1.80 -3.69
CA VAL A 95 -7.46 -2.29 -4.70
C VAL A 95 -8.05 -2.07 -6.09
N ALA A 96 -7.29 -1.42 -6.94
CA ALA A 96 -7.64 -1.23 -8.34
C ALA A 96 -6.60 -1.90 -9.22
N ASP A 97 -7.05 -2.50 -10.31
CA ASP A 97 -6.17 -3.18 -11.27
C ASP A 97 -6.11 -2.31 -12.52
N GLY A 98 -4.99 -1.66 -12.70
CA GLY A 98 -4.86 -0.70 -13.79
C GLY A 98 -4.26 -1.24 -15.04
#